data_cefd755ee4c668dbfb71483b799f88ea
#
_entry.id   cefd755ee4c668dbfb71483b799f88ea
#
_cell.length_a   1.000
_cell.length_b   1.000
_cell.length_c   1.000
_cell.angle_alpha   90.00
_cell.angle_beta   90.00
_cell.angle_gamma   90.00
#
_symmetry.space_group_name_H-M   'P 1'
#
loop_
_entity.id
_entity.type
_entity.pdbx_description
1 polymer ?
#
loop_
_entity_poly.entity_id
_entity_poly.type
_entity_poly.pdbx_seq_one_letter_code
_entity_poly.pdbx_strand_id
1 'polypeptide(L)'
;MSQQPFLPFAKPTIDEATIAAVGDVLRSGWITSGPKVQAFEAQLSEYFGGRLVRTFNSGTCTMEIALRIAGIGAGDEVITTPISWVATANVIIETGATPVFADIDPITRNIDLAQVEAAITPRTKAIIPVYLSGLPVDMDRLYALAKKHNLRVVEDAAQALGSTWNGQRIGSFGDFVSFSFQANKNITSSEGGCLVLNNAEEARLAEKIPLARRYPQRLRWP
;
A
#
# COMPACT_ATOMS: atom_id res chain seq x y z
N MET A 1 -12.44 38.44 -23.66
CA MET A 1 -11.47 37.39 -23.31
C MET A 1 -12.25 36.11 -23.08
N SER A 2 -12.14 35.12 -23.96
CA SER A 2 -12.78 33.82 -23.76
C SER A 2 -12.11 33.13 -22.58
N GLN A 3 -12.84 32.93 -21.50
CA GLN A 3 -12.36 32.09 -20.41
C GLN A 3 -12.12 30.68 -20.95
N GLN A 4 -10.87 30.24 -21.00
CA GLN A 4 -10.60 28.84 -21.29
C GLN A 4 -11.25 27.98 -20.20
N PRO A 5 -11.92 26.87 -20.55
CA PRO A 5 -12.52 26.01 -19.54
C PRO A 5 -11.44 25.44 -18.63
N PHE A 6 -11.69 25.46 -17.31
CA PHE A 6 -10.77 24.88 -16.32
C PHE A 6 -10.62 23.38 -16.58
N LEU A 7 -9.38 22.93 -16.78
CA LEU A 7 -9.02 21.52 -16.90
C LEU A 7 -8.56 21.00 -15.52
N PRO A 8 -9.37 20.17 -14.83
CA PRO A 8 -8.98 19.63 -13.55
C PRO A 8 -7.85 18.60 -13.70
N PHE A 9 -6.96 18.50 -12.71
CA PHE A 9 -5.89 17.50 -12.66
C PHE A 9 -6.43 16.06 -12.66
N ALA A 10 -7.53 15.82 -11.94
CA ALA A 10 -8.25 14.55 -11.94
C ALA A 10 -9.76 14.83 -11.87
N LYS A 11 -10.52 14.01 -12.57
CA LYS A 11 -11.99 14.04 -12.54
C LYS A 11 -12.51 12.61 -12.56
N PRO A 12 -12.85 12.02 -11.41
CA PRO A 12 -13.42 10.67 -11.37
C PRO A 12 -14.71 10.59 -12.18
N THR A 13 -14.95 9.48 -12.87
CA THR A 13 -16.24 9.17 -13.49
C THR A 13 -17.04 8.35 -12.49
N ILE A 14 -18.15 8.90 -12.03
CA ILE A 14 -19.07 8.26 -11.08
C ILE A 14 -20.42 8.19 -11.75
N ASP A 15 -20.95 7.00 -11.93
CA ASP A 15 -22.26 6.77 -12.55
C ASP A 15 -23.40 6.81 -11.53
N GLU A 16 -24.63 6.90 -12.02
CA GLU A 16 -25.84 6.95 -11.18
C GLU A 16 -26.04 5.67 -10.35
N ALA A 17 -25.58 4.52 -10.82
CA ALA A 17 -25.66 3.27 -10.06
C ALA A 17 -24.76 3.33 -8.83
N THR A 18 -23.56 3.89 -8.96
CA THR A 18 -22.63 4.13 -7.84
C THR A 18 -23.22 5.13 -6.84
N ILE A 19 -23.81 6.23 -7.34
CA ILE A 19 -24.47 7.23 -6.47
C ILE A 19 -25.62 6.59 -5.68
N ALA A 20 -26.46 5.79 -6.34
CA ALA A 20 -27.56 5.09 -5.70
C ALA A 20 -27.04 4.11 -4.62
N ALA A 21 -26.01 3.32 -4.93
CA ALA A 21 -25.42 2.36 -3.98
C ALA A 21 -24.86 3.06 -2.73
N VAL A 22 -24.18 4.20 -2.88
CA VAL A 22 -23.73 5.03 -1.76
C VAL A 22 -24.90 5.57 -0.96
N GLY A 23 -25.94 6.07 -1.66
CA GLY A 23 -27.18 6.51 -1.04
C GLY A 23 -27.86 5.44 -0.19
N ASP A 24 -27.85 4.18 -0.65
CA ASP A 24 -28.40 3.05 0.11
C ASP A 24 -27.61 2.73 1.36
N VAL A 25 -26.28 2.84 1.30
CA VAL A 25 -25.44 2.72 2.52
C VAL A 25 -25.80 3.78 3.54
N LEU A 26 -25.95 5.05 3.13
CA LEU A 26 -26.34 6.13 4.04
C LEU A 26 -27.73 5.90 4.64
N ARG A 27 -28.71 5.48 3.84
CA ARG A 27 -30.08 5.17 4.31
C ARG A 27 -30.11 3.98 5.28
N SER A 28 -29.22 3.01 5.11
CA SER A 28 -29.12 1.86 6.02
C SER A 28 -28.67 2.23 7.43
N GLY A 29 -28.05 3.39 7.62
CA GLY A 29 -27.44 3.81 8.88
C GLY A 29 -26.13 3.09 9.21
N TRP A 30 -25.72 2.09 8.43
CA TRP A 30 -24.45 1.38 8.66
C TRP A 30 -23.32 2.01 7.85
N ILE A 31 -22.77 3.09 8.37
CA ILE A 31 -21.76 3.93 7.70
C ILE A 31 -20.31 3.66 8.15
N THR A 32 -20.06 2.55 8.83
CA THR A 32 -18.73 2.10 9.27
C THR A 32 -18.40 0.72 8.69
N SER A 33 -17.26 0.14 9.09
CA SER A 33 -16.88 -1.20 8.67
C SER A 33 -18.01 -2.21 8.94
N GLY A 34 -18.38 -2.97 7.92
CA GLY A 34 -19.51 -3.89 7.99
C GLY A 34 -19.66 -4.71 6.70
N PRO A 35 -20.88 -5.17 6.36
CA PRO A 35 -21.10 -6.10 5.25
C PRO A 35 -20.56 -5.60 3.89
N LYS A 36 -20.65 -4.29 3.61
CA LYS A 36 -20.15 -3.71 2.35
C LYS A 36 -18.62 -3.74 2.28
N VAL A 37 -17.95 -3.45 3.39
CA VAL A 37 -16.49 -3.55 3.49
C VAL A 37 -16.04 -5.01 3.32
N GLN A 38 -16.70 -5.95 4.00
CA GLN A 38 -16.41 -7.39 3.88
C GLN A 38 -16.60 -7.90 2.45
N ALA A 39 -17.69 -7.49 1.78
CA ALA A 39 -17.92 -7.84 0.38
C ALA A 39 -16.86 -7.26 -0.54
N PHE A 40 -16.40 -6.03 -0.31
CA PHE A 40 -15.33 -5.41 -1.08
C PHE A 40 -13.99 -6.12 -0.86
N GLU A 41 -13.63 -6.44 0.37
CA GLU A 41 -12.42 -7.22 0.70
C GLU A 41 -12.45 -8.61 0.05
N ALA A 42 -13.61 -9.26 0.01
CA ALA A 42 -13.78 -10.55 -0.67
C ALA A 42 -13.56 -10.44 -2.18
N GLN A 43 -14.13 -9.42 -2.84
CA GLN A 43 -13.91 -9.16 -4.27
C GLN A 43 -12.45 -8.83 -4.59
N LEU A 44 -11.79 -8.02 -3.75
CA LEU A 44 -10.37 -7.73 -3.90
C LEU A 44 -9.52 -9.00 -3.69
N SER A 45 -9.87 -9.85 -2.73
CA SER A 45 -9.21 -11.13 -2.52
C SER A 45 -9.30 -12.02 -3.77
N GLU A 46 -10.48 -12.15 -4.35
CA GLU A 46 -10.67 -12.87 -5.62
C GLU A 46 -9.84 -12.25 -6.75
N TYR A 47 -9.85 -10.92 -6.87
CA TYR A 47 -9.09 -10.18 -7.88
C TYR A 47 -7.58 -10.45 -7.77
N PHE A 48 -7.05 -10.61 -6.54
CA PHE A 48 -5.65 -10.91 -6.26
C PHE A 48 -5.37 -12.42 -6.08
N GLY A 49 -6.18 -13.29 -6.69
CA GLY A 49 -5.91 -14.74 -6.72
C GLY A 49 -6.12 -15.45 -5.39
N GLY A 50 -7.01 -14.96 -4.54
CA GLY A 50 -7.36 -15.55 -3.25
C GLY A 50 -6.48 -15.09 -2.07
N ARG A 51 -5.60 -14.11 -2.27
CA ARG A 51 -4.82 -13.53 -1.17
C ARG A 51 -5.70 -12.75 -0.21
N LEU A 52 -5.32 -12.73 1.06
CA LEU A 52 -6.06 -12.00 2.08
C LEU A 52 -5.90 -10.49 1.88
N VAL A 53 -7.01 -9.77 2.00
CA VAL A 53 -7.05 -8.31 1.85
C VAL A 53 -7.71 -7.69 3.07
N ARG A 54 -7.18 -6.53 3.51
CA ARG A 54 -7.83 -5.64 4.47
C ARG A 54 -7.86 -4.23 3.95
N THR A 55 -8.99 -3.56 4.12
CA THR A 55 -9.19 -2.19 3.68
C THR A 55 -8.97 -1.19 4.81
N PHE A 56 -8.48 -0.01 4.46
CA PHE A 56 -8.13 1.08 5.35
C PHE A 56 -8.56 2.42 4.77
N ASN A 57 -8.44 3.47 5.54
CA ASN A 57 -8.81 4.83 5.14
C ASN A 57 -7.82 5.48 4.14
N SER A 58 -6.66 4.89 3.90
CA SER A 58 -5.67 5.39 2.93
C SER A 58 -4.60 4.35 2.59
N GLY A 59 -3.93 4.48 1.44
CA GLY A 59 -2.72 3.73 1.12
C GLY A 59 -1.55 4.03 2.07
N THR A 60 -1.46 5.22 2.61
CA THR A 60 -0.48 5.57 3.65
C THR A 60 -0.64 4.69 4.89
N CYS A 61 -1.87 4.54 5.37
CA CYS A 61 -2.16 3.69 6.52
C CYS A 61 -1.81 2.23 6.26
N THR A 62 -2.03 1.72 5.04
CA THR A 62 -1.70 0.33 4.70
C THR A 62 -0.21 0.05 4.76
N MET A 63 0.64 0.97 4.29
CA MET A 63 2.10 0.83 4.38
C MET A 63 2.59 0.88 5.83
N GLU A 64 2.08 1.82 6.63
CA GLU A 64 2.42 1.88 8.05
C GLU A 64 2.06 0.58 8.78
N ILE A 65 0.85 0.06 8.54
CA ILE A 65 0.39 -1.20 9.12
C ILE A 65 1.27 -2.38 8.68
N ALA A 66 1.66 -2.44 7.41
CA ALA A 66 2.56 -3.48 6.90
C ALA A 66 3.92 -3.47 7.62
N LEU A 67 4.53 -2.29 7.79
CA LEU A 67 5.78 -2.17 8.53
C LEU A 67 5.65 -2.61 10.00
N ARG A 68 4.54 -2.25 10.66
CA ARG A 68 4.26 -2.67 12.06
C ARG A 68 4.03 -4.18 12.17
N ILE A 69 3.31 -4.79 11.22
CA ILE A 69 3.13 -6.25 11.16
C ILE A 69 4.47 -6.95 10.96
N ALA A 70 5.36 -6.36 10.16
CA ALA A 70 6.73 -6.85 9.95
C ALA A 70 7.64 -6.67 11.19
N GLY A 71 7.15 -6.04 12.26
CA GLY A 71 7.92 -5.79 13.49
C GLY A 71 8.96 -4.70 13.36
N ILE A 72 8.85 -3.83 12.35
CA ILE A 72 9.82 -2.76 12.06
C ILE A 72 9.60 -1.57 12.98
N GLY A 73 10.65 -1.05 13.57
CA GLY A 73 10.61 0.03 14.55
C GLY A 73 11.94 0.70 14.82
N ALA A 74 12.08 1.26 16.02
CA ALA A 74 13.28 2.01 16.43
C ALA A 74 14.55 1.19 16.31
N GLY A 75 15.57 1.74 15.66
CA GLY A 75 16.85 1.09 15.40
C GLY A 75 16.93 0.36 14.06
N ASP A 76 15.80 0.10 13.40
CA ASP A 76 15.75 -0.51 12.08
C ASP A 76 15.90 0.53 10.97
N GLU A 77 16.32 0.05 9.80
CA GLU A 77 16.40 0.82 8.56
C GLU A 77 15.45 0.22 7.52
N VAL A 78 14.79 1.09 6.76
CA VAL A 78 13.95 0.71 5.62
C VAL A 78 14.42 1.47 4.38
N ILE A 79 14.77 0.73 3.33
CA ILE A 79 15.24 1.33 2.08
C ILE A 79 14.04 1.69 1.20
N THR A 80 14.05 2.91 0.66
CA THR A 80 13.04 3.39 -0.29
C THR A 80 13.65 4.35 -1.31
N THR A 81 12.83 4.89 -2.21
CA THR A 81 13.24 5.83 -3.26
C THR A 81 12.95 7.28 -2.87
N PRO A 82 13.77 8.26 -3.32
CA PRO A 82 13.47 9.67 -3.14
C PRO A 82 12.35 10.18 -4.07
N ILE A 83 12.04 9.46 -5.16
CA ILE A 83 10.96 9.83 -6.08
C ILE A 83 9.69 9.06 -5.74
N SER A 84 8.91 9.65 -4.85
CA SER A 84 7.63 9.12 -4.39
C SER A 84 6.77 10.24 -3.80
N TRP A 85 5.53 9.89 -3.48
CA TRP A 85 4.73 10.69 -2.54
C TRP A 85 5.38 10.63 -1.15
N VAL A 86 5.40 11.77 -0.46
CA VAL A 86 6.08 11.89 0.86
C VAL A 86 5.63 10.85 1.89
N ALA A 87 4.42 10.31 1.75
CA ALA A 87 3.90 9.27 2.63
C ALA A 87 4.81 8.05 2.73
N THR A 88 5.46 7.65 1.62
CA THR A 88 6.34 6.47 1.59
C THR A 88 7.52 6.60 2.57
N ALA A 89 8.10 7.78 2.70
CA ALA A 89 9.15 8.04 3.70
C ALA A 89 8.58 8.27 5.11
N ASN A 90 7.45 8.98 5.20
CA ASN A 90 6.83 9.33 6.48
C ASN A 90 6.38 8.09 7.26
N VAL A 91 5.82 7.07 6.60
CA VAL A 91 5.38 5.85 7.29
C VAL A 91 6.54 5.10 7.94
N ILE A 92 7.75 5.19 7.38
CA ILE A 92 8.96 4.62 7.99
C ILE A 92 9.27 5.37 9.30
N ILE A 93 9.27 6.70 9.25
CA ILE A 93 9.53 7.55 10.43
C ILE A 93 8.46 7.31 11.51
N GLU A 94 7.19 7.17 11.12
CA GLU A 94 6.07 6.91 12.04
C GLU A 94 6.16 5.58 12.78
N THR A 95 6.91 4.60 12.25
CA THR A 95 7.23 3.37 12.99
C THR A 95 8.39 3.52 13.95
N GLY A 96 9.15 4.61 13.87
CA GLY A 96 10.38 4.85 14.61
C GLY A 96 11.64 4.36 13.88
N ALA A 97 11.50 3.76 12.70
CA ALA A 97 12.60 3.33 11.86
C ALA A 97 13.23 4.50 11.08
N THR A 98 14.40 4.28 10.52
CA THR A 98 15.14 5.25 9.72
C THR A 98 14.93 4.98 8.23
N PRO A 99 14.42 5.95 7.43
CA PRO A 99 14.38 5.81 5.98
C PRO A 99 15.80 5.95 5.40
N VAL A 100 16.16 5.01 4.53
CA VAL A 100 17.40 5.04 3.74
C VAL A 100 17.01 5.19 2.28
N PHE A 101 17.52 6.22 1.62
CA PHE A 101 17.18 6.47 0.22
C PHE A 101 18.20 5.82 -0.71
N ALA A 102 17.72 4.98 -1.62
CA ALA A 102 18.46 4.49 -2.77
C ALA A 102 17.99 5.25 -4.02
N ASP A 103 18.94 5.60 -4.91
CA ASP A 103 18.63 6.36 -6.10
C ASP A 103 17.80 5.54 -7.10
N ILE A 104 17.32 6.20 -8.13
CA ILE A 104 16.46 5.62 -9.17
C ILE A 104 17.26 5.25 -10.41
N ASP A 105 16.74 4.31 -11.16
CA ASP A 105 17.10 4.13 -12.57
C ASP A 105 16.53 5.29 -13.39
N PRO A 106 17.37 6.01 -14.17
CA PRO A 106 16.96 7.23 -14.87
C PRO A 106 15.96 6.98 -16.02
N ILE A 107 15.83 5.73 -16.48
CA ILE A 107 14.93 5.36 -17.57
C ILE A 107 13.55 5.01 -17.01
N THR A 108 13.50 4.08 -16.07
CA THR A 108 12.26 3.60 -15.47
C THR A 108 11.74 4.51 -14.36
N ARG A 109 12.64 5.29 -13.74
CA ARG A 109 12.38 6.12 -12.54
C ARG A 109 11.96 5.33 -11.32
N ASN A 110 12.01 4.01 -11.39
CA ASN A 110 11.86 3.13 -10.24
C ASN A 110 13.18 3.04 -9.48
N ILE A 111 13.13 2.60 -8.24
CA ILE A 111 14.31 2.40 -7.40
C ILE A 111 15.34 1.49 -8.09
N ASP A 112 16.61 1.89 -8.11
CA ASP A 112 17.69 1.07 -8.67
C ASP A 112 18.08 -0.02 -7.67
N LEU A 113 17.90 -1.27 -8.03
CA LEU A 113 18.17 -2.41 -7.16
C LEU A 113 19.66 -2.62 -6.87
N ALA A 114 20.56 -2.11 -7.71
CA ALA A 114 21.99 -2.11 -7.40
C ALA A 114 22.32 -1.09 -6.28
N GLN A 115 21.67 0.08 -6.32
CA GLN A 115 21.76 1.07 -5.24
C GLN A 115 21.11 0.56 -3.96
N VAL A 116 19.98 -0.16 -4.06
CA VAL A 116 19.37 -0.82 -2.90
C VAL A 116 20.35 -1.79 -2.26
N GLU A 117 20.98 -2.68 -3.05
CA GLU A 117 21.91 -3.68 -2.53
C GLU A 117 23.12 -3.01 -1.85
N ALA A 118 23.64 -1.94 -2.43
CA ALA A 118 24.75 -1.18 -1.87
C ALA A 118 24.41 -0.46 -0.55
N ALA A 119 23.12 -0.13 -0.35
CA ALA A 119 22.63 0.56 0.85
C ALA A 119 22.28 -0.38 2.01
N ILE A 120 22.29 -1.70 1.81
CA ILE A 120 21.92 -2.67 2.85
C ILE A 120 22.96 -2.68 3.97
N THR A 121 22.48 -2.58 5.20
CA THR A 121 23.24 -2.71 6.43
C THR A 121 22.66 -3.82 7.33
N PRO A 122 23.31 -4.21 8.43
CA PRO A 122 22.73 -5.14 9.41
C PRO A 122 21.41 -4.65 10.04
N ARG A 123 21.14 -3.33 10.00
CA ARG A 123 19.91 -2.73 10.51
C ARG A 123 18.79 -2.71 9.47
N THR A 124 19.07 -2.94 8.20
CA THR A 124 18.06 -2.98 7.16
C THR A 124 17.11 -4.15 7.38
N LYS A 125 15.81 -3.88 7.42
CA LYS A 125 14.75 -4.88 7.67
C LYS A 125 13.74 -4.97 6.52
N ALA A 126 13.57 -3.91 5.75
CA ALA A 126 12.63 -3.91 4.62
C ALA A 126 13.08 -3.00 3.49
N ILE A 127 12.43 -3.23 2.34
CA ILE A 127 12.48 -2.37 1.16
C ILE A 127 11.05 -1.94 0.86
N ILE A 128 10.85 -0.62 0.59
CA ILE A 128 9.60 -0.10 0.04
C ILE A 128 9.89 0.38 -1.40
N PRO A 129 9.72 -0.47 -2.41
CA PRO A 129 9.73 -0.04 -3.79
C PRO A 129 8.44 0.73 -4.09
N VAL A 130 8.51 1.71 -5.01
CA VAL A 130 7.35 2.46 -5.47
C VAL A 130 7.17 2.18 -6.95
N TYR A 131 5.97 1.78 -7.36
CA TYR A 131 5.65 1.52 -8.76
C TYR A 131 5.15 2.79 -9.42
N LEU A 132 6.10 3.67 -9.74
CA LEU A 132 5.82 5.00 -10.26
C LEU A 132 5.03 4.90 -11.59
N SER A 133 3.93 5.64 -11.66
CA SER A 133 3.01 5.63 -12.82
C SER A 133 2.48 4.22 -13.19
N GLY A 134 2.48 3.29 -12.24
CA GLY A 134 2.00 1.94 -12.43
C GLY A 134 3.01 0.96 -13.04
N LEU A 135 4.27 1.39 -13.25
CA LEU A 135 5.34 0.51 -13.74
C LEU A 135 5.95 -0.26 -12.57
N PRO A 136 5.82 -1.59 -12.49
CA PRO A 136 6.51 -2.38 -11.48
C PRO A 136 8.03 -2.29 -11.64
N VAL A 137 8.76 -2.39 -10.53
CA VAL A 137 10.21 -2.64 -10.55
C VAL A 137 10.48 -4.05 -11.08
N ASP A 138 11.72 -4.38 -11.42
CA ASP A 138 12.12 -5.77 -11.70
C ASP A 138 11.85 -6.64 -10.46
N MET A 139 10.67 -7.29 -10.44
CA MET A 139 10.17 -8.05 -9.30
C MET A 139 11.02 -9.28 -9.01
N ASP A 140 11.54 -9.93 -10.04
CA ASP A 140 12.36 -11.14 -9.88
C ASP A 140 13.67 -10.78 -9.15
N ARG A 141 14.33 -9.70 -9.56
CA ARG A 141 15.54 -9.19 -8.88
C ARG A 141 15.23 -8.66 -7.49
N LEU A 142 14.13 -7.92 -7.31
CA LEU A 142 13.73 -7.40 -6.02
C LEU A 142 13.57 -8.52 -4.99
N TYR A 143 12.79 -9.56 -5.34
CA TYR A 143 12.52 -10.65 -4.40
C TYR A 143 13.73 -11.59 -4.22
N ALA A 144 14.59 -11.74 -5.23
CA ALA A 144 15.87 -12.44 -5.07
C ALA A 144 16.78 -11.70 -4.07
N LEU A 145 16.85 -10.37 -4.17
CA LEU A 145 17.61 -9.51 -3.26
C LEU A 145 17.04 -9.57 -1.84
N ALA A 146 15.73 -9.40 -1.69
CA ALA A 146 15.05 -9.46 -0.40
C ALA A 146 15.29 -10.81 0.29
N LYS A 147 15.18 -11.91 -0.45
CA LYS A 147 15.45 -13.27 0.05
C LYS A 147 16.92 -13.44 0.48
N LYS A 148 17.87 -12.96 -0.33
CA LYS A 148 19.31 -13.05 -0.05
C LYS A 148 19.66 -12.39 1.28
N HIS A 149 19.03 -11.26 1.60
CA HIS A 149 19.30 -10.45 2.77
C HIS A 149 18.27 -10.59 3.90
N ASN A 150 17.31 -11.52 3.76
CA ASN A 150 16.21 -11.74 4.72
C ASN A 150 15.42 -10.46 5.01
N LEU A 151 15.05 -9.71 3.98
CA LEU A 151 14.30 -8.46 4.08
C LEU A 151 12.82 -8.69 3.75
N ARG A 152 11.95 -7.91 4.41
CA ARG A 152 10.54 -7.79 4.02
C ARG A 152 10.42 -6.81 2.84
N VAL A 153 9.38 -6.97 2.05
CA VAL A 153 9.04 -6.04 0.98
C VAL A 153 7.64 -5.48 1.23
N VAL A 154 7.53 -4.15 1.24
CA VAL A 154 6.25 -3.45 1.29
C VAL A 154 6.09 -2.69 -0.02
N GLU A 155 5.37 -3.27 -0.96
CA GLU A 155 5.17 -2.71 -2.30
C GLU A 155 4.25 -1.48 -2.22
N ASP A 156 4.76 -0.30 -2.51
CA ASP A 156 3.93 0.89 -2.73
C ASP A 156 3.36 0.83 -4.16
N ALA A 157 2.25 0.13 -4.29
CA ALA A 157 1.50 -0.06 -5.52
C ALA A 157 0.33 0.93 -5.67
N ALA A 158 0.40 2.10 -4.99
CA ALA A 158 -0.66 3.10 -4.99
C ALA A 158 -1.07 3.60 -6.38
N GLN A 159 -0.24 3.38 -7.40
CA GLN A 159 -0.49 3.74 -8.80
C GLN A 159 -0.57 2.51 -9.73
N ALA A 160 -0.48 1.29 -9.18
CA ALA A 160 -0.26 0.06 -9.96
C ALA A 160 -1.42 -0.94 -9.90
N LEU A 161 -2.62 -0.51 -9.47
CA LEU A 161 -3.77 -1.40 -9.54
C LEU A 161 -4.10 -1.73 -11.00
N GLY A 162 -4.09 -3.02 -11.33
CA GLY A 162 -4.24 -3.52 -12.70
C GLY A 162 -2.95 -3.76 -13.45
N SER A 163 -1.81 -3.28 -12.96
CA SER A 163 -0.49 -3.58 -13.53
C SER A 163 -0.13 -5.05 -13.36
N THR A 164 0.74 -5.53 -14.25
CA THR A 164 1.20 -6.94 -14.23
C THR A 164 2.73 -7.01 -14.33
N TRP A 165 3.28 -8.09 -13.79
CA TRP A 165 4.65 -8.53 -13.99
C TRP A 165 4.64 -9.96 -14.54
N ASN A 166 5.27 -10.19 -15.69
CA ASN A 166 5.28 -11.51 -16.36
C ASN A 166 3.88 -12.15 -16.48
N GLY A 167 2.85 -11.34 -16.78
CA GLY A 167 1.47 -11.78 -16.92
C GLY A 167 0.70 -12.00 -15.62
N GLN A 168 1.36 -11.87 -14.45
CA GLN A 168 0.72 -11.96 -13.14
C GLN A 168 0.37 -10.55 -12.62
N ARG A 169 -0.82 -10.37 -12.07
CA ARG A 169 -1.25 -9.09 -11.50
C ARG A 169 -0.42 -8.72 -10.27
N ILE A 170 0.00 -7.46 -10.19
CA ILE A 170 0.53 -6.91 -8.94
C ILE A 170 -0.53 -7.08 -7.84
N GLY A 171 -0.12 -7.61 -6.71
CA GLY A 171 -1.00 -8.00 -5.61
C GLY A 171 -1.35 -9.49 -5.58
N SER A 172 -1.26 -10.24 -6.70
CA SER A 172 -1.51 -11.70 -6.69
C SER A 172 -0.32 -12.51 -6.20
N PHE A 173 0.83 -11.90 -6.03
CA PHE A 173 2.07 -12.48 -5.52
C PHE A 173 2.83 -11.43 -4.70
N GLY A 174 4.02 -11.77 -4.23
CA GLY A 174 4.87 -10.86 -3.48
C GLY A 174 4.65 -10.94 -1.95
N ASP A 175 5.16 -9.97 -1.21
CA ASP A 175 5.03 -9.88 0.24
C ASP A 175 3.82 -9.00 0.62
N PHE A 176 3.99 -7.85 1.26
CA PHE A 176 2.91 -6.90 1.48
C PHE A 176 2.71 -6.02 0.26
N VAL A 177 1.47 -5.86 -0.20
CA VAL A 177 1.18 -4.96 -1.31
C VAL A 177 0.14 -3.92 -0.90
N SER A 178 0.52 -2.66 -0.99
CA SER A 178 -0.28 -1.50 -0.60
C SER A 178 -0.88 -0.82 -1.83
N PHE A 179 -2.20 -0.72 -1.87
CA PHE A 179 -2.92 0.04 -2.90
C PHE A 179 -3.63 1.25 -2.30
N SER A 180 -3.83 2.27 -3.12
CA SER A 180 -4.55 3.49 -2.77
C SER A 180 -5.81 3.65 -3.62
N PHE A 181 -6.90 4.07 -2.99
CA PHE A 181 -8.18 4.41 -3.62
C PHE A 181 -8.52 5.90 -3.47
N GLN A 182 -7.50 6.74 -3.30
CA GLN A 182 -7.66 8.19 -3.24
C GLN A 182 -8.19 8.73 -4.58
N ALA A 183 -8.88 9.87 -4.56
CA ALA A 183 -9.66 10.42 -5.67
C ALA A 183 -8.93 10.55 -7.02
N ASN A 184 -7.59 10.67 -7.03
CA ASN A 184 -6.80 10.78 -8.26
C ASN A 184 -6.26 9.43 -8.78
N LYS A 185 -6.60 8.31 -8.14
CA LYS A 185 -6.16 6.98 -8.58
C LYS A 185 -7.06 6.44 -9.68
N ASN A 186 -6.59 5.42 -10.38
CA ASN A 186 -7.32 4.77 -11.49
C ASN A 186 -8.63 4.08 -11.03
N ILE A 187 -8.72 3.70 -9.75
CA ILE A 187 -9.97 3.33 -9.08
C ILE A 187 -10.04 4.11 -7.76
N THR A 188 -11.20 4.66 -7.46
CA THR A 188 -11.36 5.51 -6.27
C THR A 188 -12.56 5.12 -5.41
N SER A 189 -12.40 5.29 -4.11
CA SER A 189 -13.48 5.31 -3.11
C SER A 189 -13.54 6.67 -2.38
N SER A 190 -13.17 7.75 -3.04
CA SER A 190 -12.87 9.10 -2.50
C SER A 190 -11.56 9.10 -1.71
N GLU A 191 -11.52 8.43 -0.60
CA GLU A 191 -10.35 8.08 0.20
C GLU A 191 -10.40 6.59 0.52
N GLY A 192 -9.23 5.98 0.65
CA GLY A 192 -9.13 4.57 0.98
C GLY A 192 -7.84 3.93 0.52
N GLY A 193 -7.67 2.68 0.92
CA GLY A 193 -6.59 1.82 0.47
C GLY A 193 -6.83 0.39 0.89
N CYS A 194 -6.08 -0.54 0.33
CA CYS A 194 -6.07 -1.91 0.81
C CYS A 194 -4.65 -2.45 0.94
N LEU A 195 -4.48 -3.34 1.89
CA LEU A 195 -3.27 -4.12 2.11
C LEU A 195 -3.53 -5.58 1.75
N VAL A 196 -2.73 -6.09 0.84
CA VAL A 196 -2.70 -7.52 0.51
C VAL A 196 -1.67 -8.19 1.41
N LEU A 197 -2.04 -9.32 1.99
CA LEU A 197 -1.36 -10.01 3.08
C LEU A 197 -1.09 -11.47 2.71
N ASN A 198 -0.14 -12.11 3.42
CA ASN A 198 0.31 -13.45 3.07
C ASN A 198 -0.44 -14.56 3.83
N ASN A 199 -0.91 -14.28 5.04
CA ASN A 199 -1.47 -15.31 5.92
C ASN A 199 -2.50 -14.73 6.90
N ALA A 200 -3.23 -15.64 7.55
CA ALA A 200 -4.31 -15.28 8.47
C ALA A 200 -3.81 -14.53 9.71
N GLU A 201 -2.60 -14.78 10.17
CA GLU A 201 -2.04 -14.08 11.33
C GLU A 201 -1.75 -12.61 11.00
N GLU A 202 -1.14 -12.33 9.84
CA GLU A 202 -0.93 -10.96 9.37
C GLU A 202 -2.27 -10.23 9.18
N ALA A 203 -3.29 -10.90 8.63
CA ALA A 203 -4.62 -10.32 8.49
C ALA A 203 -5.26 -9.98 9.85
N ARG A 204 -5.10 -10.85 10.84
CA ARG A 204 -5.57 -10.62 12.22
C ARG A 204 -4.83 -9.44 12.89
N LEU A 205 -3.51 -9.32 12.66
CA LEU A 205 -2.73 -8.18 13.16
C LEU A 205 -3.15 -6.87 12.47
N ALA A 206 -3.41 -6.92 11.17
CA ALA A 206 -3.90 -5.77 10.40
C ALA A 206 -5.20 -5.19 10.95
N GLU A 207 -6.09 -6.01 11.48
CA GLU A 207 -7.33 -5.58 12.14
C GLU A 207 -7.08 -4.98 13.53
N LYS A 208 -6.10 -5.51 14.26
CA LYS A 208 -5.85 -5.14 15.67
C LYS A 208 -5.03 -3.87 15.83
N ILE A 209 -4.01 -3.66 15.00
CA ILE A 209 -3.09 -2.52 15.12
C ILE A 209 -3.83 -1.16 15.12
N PRO A 210 -4.79 -0.90 14.21
CA PRO A 210 -5.56 0.34 14.26
C PRO A 210 -6.37 0.53 15.54
N LEU A 211 -6.88 -0.56 16.11
CA LEU A 211 -7.62 -0.54 17.37
C LEU A 211 -6.70 -0.25 18.56
N ALA A 212 -5.48 -0.76 18.55
CA ALA A 212 -4.49 -0.49 19.59
C ALA A 212 -4.13 1.00 19.69
N ARG A 213 -4.01 1.69 18.54
CA ARG A 213 -3.77 3.15 18.51
C ARG A 213 -4.95 3.96 19.07
N ARG A 214 -6.20 3.53 18.83
CA ARG A 214 -7.40 4.16 19.39
C ARG A 214 -7.60 3.91 20.88
N TYR A 215 -7.17 2.74 21.36
CA TYR A 215 -7.40 2.28 22.73
C TYR A 215 -6.14 1.67 23.33
N PRO A 216 -5.08 2.45 23.56
CA PRO A 216 -3.77 1.92 24.00
C PRO A 216 -3.83 1.17 25.33
N GLN A 217 -4.86 1.42 26.16
CA GLN A 217 -5.04 0.76 27.45
C GLN A 217 -5.67 -0.66 27.35
N ARG A 218 -6.20 -1.05 26.17
CA ARG A 218 -6.92 -2.32 25.99
C ARG A 218 -6.09 -3.44 25.39
N LEU A 219 -4.93 -3.12 24.82
CA LEU A 219 -4.07 -4.11 24.20
C LEU A 219 -2.68 -4.04 24.82
N ARG A 220 -2.45 -4.86 25.84
CA ARG A 220 -1.08 -5.19 26.24
C ARG A 220 -0.54 -6.15 25.16
N TRP A 221 0.51 -5.75 24.48
CA TRP A 221 1.30 -6.64 23.65
C TRP A 221 2.07 -7.59 24.56
N PRO A 222 2.22 -8.87 24.18
CA PRO A 222 3.11 -9.78 24.89
C PRO A 222 4.55 -9.33 24.81
#